data_9339831ea4622ce4ae6c1270a83dc21f
#
_entry.id   9339831ea4622ce4ae6c1270a83dc21f
#
_cell.length_a   1.000
_cell.length_b   1.000
_cell.length_c   1.000
_cell.angle_alpha   90.00
_cell.angle_beta   90.00
_cell.angle_gamma   90.00
#
_symmetry.space_group_name_H-M   'P 1'
#
loop_
_entity.id
_entity.type
_entity.pdbx_description
1 polymer ?
#
loop_
_entity_poly.entity_id
_entity_poly.type
_entity_poly.pdbx_seq_one_letter_code
_entity_poly.pdbx_strand_id
1 'polypeptide(L)'
;DYIVGDNIIGYDLPLIRKLYPFFKPTGVIIDTLLLSRLYHSRLMSIDKEKNWKHMPLQLYGRHSLEAYGYRLGEYKGNFGKLNDWSDWSQDMEDYCIQDVNVTRRLWKHFLPYLNGSR
;
A
#
# COMPACT_ATOMS: atom_id res chain seq x y z
N ASP A 1 -12.36 3.49 -15.84
CA ASP A 1 -11.93 2.53 -14.81
C ASP A 1 -10.57 2.88 -14.25
N TYR A 2 -10.35 2.52 -13.00
CA TYR A 2 -9.08 2.74 -12.32
C TYR A 2 -8.45 1.43 -11.91
N ILE A 3 -7.12 1.35 -12.10
CA ILE A 3 -6.32 0.27 -11.55
C ILE A 3 -5.50 0.88 -10.41
N VAL A 4 -5.78 0.47 -9.18
CA VAL A 4 -5.16 1.04 -7.99
C VAL A 4 -4.28 0.00 -7.31
N GLY A 5 -3.06 0.35 -7.02
CA GLY A 5 -2.14 -0.52 -6.31
C GLY A 5 -1.01 0.26 -5.66
N ASP A 6 -0.39 -0.34 -4.64
CA ASP A 6 0.75 0.26 -3.98
C ASP A 6 2.04 -0.21 -4.67
N ASN A 7 2.84 0.75 -5.11
CA ASN A 7 4.06 0.50 -5.89
C ASN A 7 3.78 -0.29 -7.19
N ILE A 8 2.59 -0.13 -7.75
CA ILE A 8 2.16 -0.90 -8.92
C ILE A 8 2.96 -0.53 -10.17
N ILE A 9 3.30 0.75 -10.33
CA ILE A 9 4.06 1.23 -11.49
C ILE A 9 5.51 0.74 -11.43
N GLY A 10 6.09 0.75 -10.23
CA GLY A 10 7.48 0.36 -10.05
C GLY A 10 7.73 -1.14 -10.00
N TYR A 11 6.71 -1.92 -9.65
CA TYR A 11 6.91 -3.36 -9.42
C TYR A 11 5.92 -4.24 -10.18
N ASP A 12 4.63 -4.15 -9.87
CA ASP A 12 3.63 -5.10 -10.37
C ASP A 12 3.43 -5.04 -11.88
N LEU A 13 3.32 -3.84 -12.44
CA LEU A 13 3.12 -3.69 -13.88
C LEU A 13 4.31 -4.14 -14.70
N PRO A 14 5.56 -3.79 -14.36
CA PRO A 14 6.72 -4.32 -15.08
C PRO A 14 6.79 -5.83 -15.03
N LEU A 15 6.46 -6.44 -13.89
CA LEU A 15 6.46 -7.89 -13.73
C LEU A 15 5.39 -8.54 -14.60
N ILE A 16 4.17 -8.00 -14.59
CA ILE A 16 3.07 -8.53 -15.41
C ILE A 16 3.42 -8.42 -16.90
N ARG A 17 4.00 -7.30 -17.34
CA ARG A 17 4.41 -7.11 -18.72
C ARG A 17 5.50 -8.08 -19.14
N LYS A 18 6.39 -8.44 -18.21
CA LYS A 18 7.44 -9.43 -18.48
C LYS A 18 6.86 -10.81 -18.69
N LEU A 19 5.87 -11.20 -17.88
CA LEU A 19 5.22 -12.50 -17.94
C LEU A 19 4.15 -12.57 -19.04
N TYR A 20 3.47 -11.47 -19.27
CA TYR A 20 2.38 -11.37 -20.24
C TYR A 20 2.57 -10.13 -21.12
N PRO A 21 3.41 -10.22 -22.17
CA PRO A 21 3.72 -9.05 -23.02
C PRO A 21 2.49 -8.41 -23.68
N PHE A 22 1.39 -9.15 -23.79
CA PHE A 22 0.16 -8.66 -24.41
C PHE A 22 -0.71 -7.84 -23.46
N PHE A 23 -0.37 -7.82 -22.18
CA PHE A 23 -1.16 -7.11 -21.19
C PHE A 23 -1.05 -5.60 -21.41
N LYS A 24 -2.19 -4.97 -21.68
CA LYS A 24 -2.30 -3.52 -21.86
C LYS A 24 -3.51 -3.03 -21.08
N PRO A 25 -3.29 -2.49 -19.90
CA PRO A 25 -4.41 -1.95 -19.11
C PRO A 25 -5.04 -0.77 -19.84
N THR A 26 -6.38 -0.72 -19.85
CA THR A 26 -7.14 0.33 -20.50
C THR A 26 -7.58 1.44 -19.55
N GLY A 27 -7.48 1.21 -18.25
CA GLY A 27 -7.89 2.18 -17.24
C GLY A 27 -6.76 3.10 -16.80
N VAL A 28 -7.12 4.07 -15.98
CA VAL A 28 -6.15 4.96 -15.33
C VAL A 28 -5.44 4.18 -14.23
N ILE A 29 -4.13 4.25 -14.23
CA ILE A 29 -3.31 3.57 -13.22
C ILE A 29 -3.00 4.53 -12.09
N ILE A 30 -3.36 4.15 -10.88
CA ILE A 30 -3.12 4.94 -9.67
C ILE A 30 -2.18 4.17 -8.76
N ASP A 31 -1.04 4.77 -8.45
CA ASP A 31 -0.06 4.17 -7.55
C ASP A 31 -0.11 4.91 -6.21
N THR A 32 -0.58 4.22 -5.17
CA THR A 32 -0.75 4.83 -3.85
C THR A 32 0.58 5.22 -3.20
N LEU A 33 1.66 4.54 -3.55
CA LEU A 33 3.00 4.93 -3.07
C LEU A 33 3.39 6.31 -3.59
N LEU A 34 3.14 6.56 -4.88
CA LEU A 34 3.44 7.86 -5.48
C LEU A 34 2.54 8.96 -4.90
N LEU A 35 1.26 8.65 -4.68
CA LEU A 35 0.34 9.60 -4.05
C LEU A 35 0.80 9.96 -2.63
N SER A 36 1.25 8.97 -1.88
CA SER A 36 1.76 9.20 -0.53
C SER A 36 2.96 10.14 -0.54
N ARG A 37 3.90 9.90 -1.43
CA ARG A 37 5.09 10.76 -1.55
C ARG A 37 4.74 12.18 -1.97
N LEU A 38 3.71 12.32 -2.78
CA LEU A 38 3.27 13.63 -3.27
C LEU A 38 2.50 14.41 -2.20
N TYR A 39 1.50 13.78 -1.56
CA TYR A 39 0.59 14.49 -0.65
C TYR A 39 1.04 14.48 0.80
N HIS A 40 1.87 13.53 1.20
CA HIS A 40 2.30 13.38 2.59
C HIS A 40 3.82 13.38 2.71
N SER A 41 4.46 14.45 2.25
CA SER A 41 5.91 14.58 2.31
C SER A 41 6.45 14.72 3.73
N ARG A 42 5.60 15.02 4.71
CA ARG A 42 5.99 15.22 6.12
C ARG A 42 5.51 14.11 7.04
N LEU A 43 5.50 12.87 6.57
CA LEU A 43 5.01 11.76 7.38
C LEU A 43 5.75 11.59 8.70
N MET A 44 7.07 11.80 8.71
CA MET A 44 7.84 11.65 9.95
C MET A 44 7.33 12.62 11.04
N SER A 45 7.06 13.86 10.66
CA SER A 45 6.54 14.87 11.60
C SER A 45 5.13 14.49 12.07
N ILE A 46 4.30 14.01 11.16
CA ILE A 46 2.94 13.58 11.46
C ILE A 46 2.96 12.40 12.43
N ASP A 47 3.82 11.40 12.17
CA ASP A 47 3.91 10.21 13.00
C ASP A 47 4.40 10.55 14.41
N LYS A 48 5.39 11.42 14.52
CA LYS A 48 5.90 11.87 15.82
C LYS A 48 4.84 12.63 16.61
N GLU A 49 4.06 13.45 15.94
CA GLU A 49 2.99 14.22 16.57
C GLU A 49 1.86 13.31 17.05
N LYS A 50 1.47 12.33 16.23
CA LYS A 50 0.43 11.36 16.57
C LYS A 50 0.87 10.40 17.68
N ASN A 51 2.15 10.05 17.71
CA ASN A 51 2.71 9.09 18.66
C ASN A 51 1.91 7.79 18.69
N TRP A 52 1.90 7.09 17.55
CA TRP A 52 1.08 5.91 17.34
C TRP A 52 1.35 4.82 18.40
N LYS A 53 0.28 4.28 18.95
CA LYS A 53 0.36 3.31 20.04
C LYS A 53 0.96 1.97 19.65
N HIS A 54 0.61 1.49 18.46
CA HIS A 54 1.01 0.15 18.01
C HIS A 54 2.07 0.13 16.92
N MET A 55 2.33 1.26 16.30
CA MET A 55 3.25 1.34 15.17
C MET A 55 4.70 1.36 15.64
N PRO A 56 5.55 0.42 15.15
CA PRO A 56 6.98 0.45 15.48
C PRO A 56 7.64 1.75 15.03
N LEU A 57 8.56 2.26 15.84
CA LEU A 57 9.25 3.52 15.54
C LEU A 57 10.02 3.47 14.21
N GLN A 58 10.50 2.30 13.83
CA GLN A 58 11.24 2.13 12.58
C GLN A 58 10.36 2.37 11.34
N LEU A 59 9.04 2.32 11.48
CA LEU A 59 8.10 2.60 10.39
C LEU A 59 7.69 4.06 10.30
N TYR A 60 8.06 4.88 11.29
CA TYR A 60 7.74 6.31 11.27
C TYR A 60 8.39 6.98 10.05
N GLY A 61 7.62 7.79 9.36
CA GLY A 61 8.04 8.49 8.16
C GLY A 61 8.05 7.65 6.90
N ARG A 62 7.75 6.37 7.00
CA ARG A 62 7.75 5.49 5.85
C ARG A 62 6.42 5.53 5.09
N HIS A 63 6.52 5.43 3.77
CA HIS A 63 5.35 5.43 2.87
C HIS A 63 4.89 4.02 2.53
N SER A 64 5.46 3.00 3.16
CA SER A 64 5.13 1.60 2.87
C SER A 64 3.69 1.26 3.22
N LEU A 65 3.17 0.22 2.59
CA LEU A 65 1.83 -0.26 2.87
C LEU A 65 1.72 -0.78 4.31
N GLU A 66 2.78 -1.41 4.83
CA GLU A 66 2.83 -1.85 6.23
C GLU A 66 2.64 -0.67 7.19
N ALA A 67 3.35 0.43 6.96
CA ALA A 67 3.22 1.62 7.81
C ALA A 67 1.80 2.20 7.75
N TYR A 68 1.20 2.25 6.57
CA TYR A 68 -0.17 2.71 6.43
C TYR A 68 -1.18 1.77 7.08
N GLY A 69 -0.88 0.47 7.12
CA GLY A 69 -1.72 -0.47 7.86
C GLY A 69 -1.88 -0.05 9.31
N TYR A 70 -0.79 0.34 9.96
CA TYR A 70 -0.85 0.85 11.34
C TYR A 70 -1.60 2.17 11.43
N ARG A 71 -1.33 3.11 10.53
CA ARG A 71 -1.97 4.43 10.55
C ARG A 71 -3.47 4.36 10.35
N LEU A 72 -3.93 3.43 9.54
CA LEU A 72 -5.34 3.26 9.20
C LEU A 72 -6.06 2.24 10.07
N GLY A 73 -5.33 1.59 10.99
CA GLY A 73 -5.89 0.57 11.85
C GLY A 73 -6.11 -0.78 11.18
N GLU A 74 -5.45 -1.03 10.07
CA GLU A 74 -5.52 -2.28 9.31
C GLU A 74 -4.15 -2.95 9.36
N TYR A 75 -3.79 -3.54 10.51
CA TYR A 75 -2.47 -4.12 10.66
C TYR A 75 -2.30 -5.38 9.85
N LYS A 76 -1.16 -5.50 9.18
CA LYS A 76 -0.77 -6.77 8.60
C LYS A 76 -0.36 -7.72 9.71
N GLY A 77 -0.70 -8.98 9.58
CA GLY A 77 -0.22 -10.02 10.47
C GLY A 77 1.30 -10.20 10.34
N ASN A 78 1.86 -11.01 11.23
CA ASN A 78 3.29 -11.28 11.25
C ASN A 78 3.74 -12.26 10.16
N PHE A 79 2.83 -12.77 9.37
CA PHE A 79 3.12 -13.81 8.37
C PHE A 79 4.21 -13.37 7.39
N GLY A 80 4.15 -12.12 6.92
CA GLY A 80 5.14 -11.58 6.00
C GLY A 80 6.56 -11.56 6.54
N LYS A 81 6.76 -11.74 7.85
CA LYS A 81 8.06 -11.75 8.50
C LYS A 81 8.56 -13.14 8.82
N LEU A 82 7.73 -14.15 8.69
CA LEU A 82 8.02 -15.51 9.15
C LEU A 82 8.31 -16.50 8.03
N ASN A 83 8.48 -16.08 6.82
CA ASN A 83 7.95 -16.85 5.78
C ASN A 83 8.75 -17.66 4.90
N ASP A 84 8.20 -18.75 4.62
CA ASP A 84 8.41 -19.53 3.41
C ASP A 84 7.26 -19.27 2.43
N TRP A 85 7.54 -18.59 1.33
CA TRP A 85 6.56 -18.28 0.29
C TRP A 85 6.54 -19.34 -0.82
N SER A 86 7.23 -20.47 -0.62
CA SER A 86 7.33 -21.51 -1.63
C SER A 86 6.00 -22.22 -1.88
N ASP A 87 5.16 -22.36 -0.83
CA ASP A 87 3.88 -23.02 -0.95
C ASP A 87 2.74 -22.09 -0.58
N TRP A 88 1.64 -22.18 -1.32
CA TRP A 88 0.43 -21.42 -1.01
C TRP A 88 -0.22 -21.95 0.25
N SER A 89 -0.63 -21.06 1.14
CA SER A 89 -1.32 -21.41 2.38
C SER A 89 -2.45 -20.43 2.65
N GLN A 90 -3.35 -20.80 3.59
CA GLN A 90 -4.42 -19.91 4.02
C GLN A 90 -3.86 -18.62 4.61
N ASP A 91 -2.72 -18.70 5.32
CA ASP A 91 -2.09 -17.50 5.89
C ASP A 91 -1.61 -16.55 4.80
N MET A 92 -1.08 -17.06 3.70
CA MET A 92 -0.69 -16.25 2.55
C MET A 92 -1.90 -15.55 1.93
N GLU A 93 -3.00 -16.29 1.79
CA GLU A 93 -4.25 -15.72 1.26
C GLU A 93 -4.76 -14.61 2.17
N ASP A 94 -4.79 -14.83 3.48
CA ASP A 94 -5.23 -13.84 4.45
C ASP A 94 -4.35 -12.59 4.41
N TYR A 95 -3.05 -12.77 4.27
CA TYR A 95 -2.11 -11.67 4.15
C TYR A 95 -2.38 -10.84 2.88
N CYS A 96 -2.62 -11.51 1.75
CA CYS A 96 -2.92 -10.83 0.49
C CYS A 96 -4.26 -10.08 0.57
N ILE A 97 -5.27 -10.67 1.20
CA ILE A 97 -6.56 -10.02 1.41
C ILE A 97 -6.39 -8.76 2.26
N GLN A 98 -5.58 -8.83 3.30
CA GLN A 98 -5.33 -7.68 4.14
C GLN A 98 -4.59 -6.57 3.39
N ASP A 99 -3.63 -6.92 2.52
CA ASP A 99 -2.96 -5.94 1.66
C ASP A 99 -3.96 -5.19 0.77
N VAL A 100 -4.90 -5.92 0.18
CA VAL A 100 -5.96 -5.31 -0.65
C VAL A 100 -6.83 -4.38 0.20
N ASN A 101 -7.17 -4.80 1.42
CA ASN A 101 -7.98 -3.97 2.32
C ASN A 101 -7.26 -2.68 2.71
N VAL A 102 -5.98 -2.75 3.02
CA VAL A 102 -5.17 -1.55 3.33
C VAL A 102 -5.12 -0.64 2.11
N THR A 103 -4.87 -1.20 0.93
CA THR A 103 -4.81 -0.43 -0.31
C THR A 103 -6.14 0.27 -0.60
N ARG A 104 -7.26 -0.42 -0.36
CA ARG A 104 -8.60 0.15 -0.55
C ARG A 104 -8.84 1.34 0.38
N ARG A 105 -8.47 1.21 1.65
CA ARG A 105 -8.60 2.30 2.61
C ARG A 105 -7.69 3.48 2.25
N LEU A 106 -6.50 3.17 1.78
CA LEU A 106 -5.54 4.18 1.35
C LEU A 106 -6.07 4.92 0.11
N TRP A 107 -6.68 4.21 -0.84
CA TRP A 107 -7.34 4.81 -1.99
C TRP A 107 -8.44 5.78 -1.56
N LYS A 108 -9.28 5.36 -0.62
CA LYS A 108 -10.34 6.22 -0.09
C LYS A 108 -9.77 7.46 0.60
N HIS A 109 -8.62 7.31 1.26
CA HIS A 109 -7.94 8.41 1.91
C HIS A 109 -7.46 9.47 0.89
N PHE A 110 -6.91 9.02 -0.24
CA PHE A 110 -6.38 9.94 -1.25
C PHE A 110 -7.43 10.50 -2.21
N LEU A 111 -8.58 9.88 -2.30
CA LEU A 111 -9.61 10.30 -3.25
C LEU A 111 -10.01 11.77 -3.11
N PRO A 112 -10.22 12.32 -1.90
CA PRO A 112 -10.49 13.75 -1.75
C PRO A 112 -9.37 14.66 -2.27
N TYR A 113 -8.11 14.23 -2.13
CA TYR A 113 -6.97 14.99 -2.66
C TYR A 113 -7.03 15.08 -4.18
N LEU A 114 -7.34 13.97 -4.84
CA LEU A 114 -7.44 13.92 -6.29
C LEU A 114 -8.61 14.74 -6.83
N ASN A 115 -9.68 14.82 -6.05
CA ASN A 115 -10.88 15.60 -6.42
C ASN A 115 -10.81 17.07 -6.02
N GLY A 116 -9.67 17.50 -5.47
CA GLY A 116 -9.51 18.90 -5.08
C GLY A 116 -10.26 19.28 -3.80
N SER A 117 -10.71 18.30 -3.01
CA SER A 117 -11.46 18.56 -1.77
C SER A 117 -10.57 18.83 -0.58
N ARG A 118 -9.27 18.69 -0.74
CA ARG A 118 -8.28 18.94 0.32
C ARG A 118 -7.08 19.68 -0.23
#